data_67c52e8c8549128d701f12d4b4b267ea
#
_entry.id   67c52e8c8549128d701f12d4b4b267ea
#
_cell.length_a   1.000
_cell.length_b   1.000
_cell.length_c   1.000
_cell.angle_alpha   90.00
_cell.angle_beta   90.00
_cell.angle_gamma   90.00
#
_symmetry.space_group_name_H-M   'P 1'
#
loop_
_entity.id
_entity.type
_entity.pdbx_description
1 polymer ?
#
loop_
_entity_poly.entity_id
_entity_poly.type
_entity_poly.pdbx_seq_one_letter_code
_entity_poly.pdbx_strand_id
1 'polypeptide(L)'
;IPMFVEDGKLRFKLRKMQFGIQVNDRFQSDEVNAVLSYLENPDKMDADAVNTLIEEACCIDTYRPCYATLVPRLIRGKYRVYLHLTIEGKAKPKYDRFGNPRHKYGKGMIGADIGTQTVAYTSDTEVGLKNLSERGNSIQTSERKERLYYRAMDRSRRATNPQNYNPDGTIKKGKKTWKYSDRYKKLKAKHTELCRINAVNRQLAINEDANYLRSLGDTFVTEPKNASKLMKRAKKTTVNSKGRFNKKKRFGKSIKNRCPSGFQTTVEKKFKVTGGAYIE
;
A
#
# COMPACT_ATOMS: atom_id res chain seq x y z
N ILE A 1 -14.62 -17.84 3.33
CA ILE A 1 -15.44 -18.18 2.12
C ILE A 1 -14.88 -19.49 1.59
N PRO A 2 -15.69 -20.55 1.50
CA PRO A 2 -15.24 -21.83 0.96
C PRO A 2 -14.85 -21.69 -0.52
N MET A 3 -13.71 -22.26 -0.87
CA MET A 3 -13.21 -22.34 -2.25
C MET A 3 -13.22 -23.81 -2.66
N PHE A 4 -13.41 -24.06 -3.93
CA PHE A 4 -13.42 -25.38 -4.53
C PHE A 4 -13.01 -25.31 -6.00
N VAL A 5 -12.64 -26.44 -6.55
CA VAL A 5 -12.31 -26.58 -7.98
C VAL A 5 -13.50 -27.22 -8.70
N GLU A 6 -13.87 -26.65 -9.83
CA GLU A 6 -14.86 -27.21 -10.74
C GLU A 6 -14.40 -26.95 -12.17
N ASP A 7 -14.34 -27.99 -12.98
CA ASP A 7 -13.83 -27.99 -14.36
C ASP A 7 -12.41 -27.39 -14.48
N GLY A 8 -11.50 -27.72 -13.53
CA GLY A 8 -10.13 -27.22 -13.51
C GLY A 8 -10.02 -25.70 -13.25
N LYS A 9 -11.09 -25.07 -12.75
CA LYS A 9 -11.12 -23.64 -12.44
C LYS A 9 -11.42 -23.42 -10.97
N LEU A 10 -10.67 -22.49 -10.36
CA LEU A 10 -10.91 -22.07 -8.99
C LEU A 10 -12.21 -21.26 -8.91
N ARG A 11 -13.11 -21.70 -8.03
CA ARG A 11 -14.39 -21.05 -7.75
C ARG A 11 -14.56 -20.81 -6.27
N PHE A 12 -15.41 -19.89 -5.88
CA PHE A 12 -15.83 -19.69 -4.49
C PHE A 12 -17.35 -19.62 -4.38
N LYS A 13 -17.85 -20.04 -3.24
CA LYS A 13 -19.29 -20.05 -2.95
C LYS A 13 -19.61 -19.03 -1.90
N LEU A 14 -20.55 -18.14 -2.21
CA LEU A 14 -21.12 -17.20 -1.25
C LEU A 14 -22.62 -17.44 -1.16
N ARG A 15 -23.09 -18.04 -0.07
CA ARG A 15 -24.46 -18.51 0.10
C ARG A 15 -24.85 -19.51 -1.02
N LYS A 16 -25.88 -19.19 -1.81
CA LYS A 16 -26.34 -20.02 -2.93
C LYS A 16 -25.67 -19.69 -4.29
N MET A 17 -24.82 -18.65 -4.33
CA MET A 17 -24.16 -18.21 -5.56
C MET A 17 -22.75 -18.77 -5.66
N GLN A 18 -22.38 -19.18 -6.84
CA GLN A 18 -21.03 -19.61 -7.20
C GLN A 18 -20.41 -18.58 -8.13
N PHE A 19 -19.13 -18.32 -7.97
CA PHE A 19 -18.40 -17.32 -8.74
C PHE A 19 -17.12 -17.92 -9.30
N GLY A 20 -16.87 -17.71 -10.58
CA GLY A 20 -15.57 -17.96 -11.18
C GLY A 20 -14.55 -16.92 -10.78
N ILE A 21 -13.30 -17.30 -10.64
CA ILE A 21 -12.17 -16.42 -10.36
C ILE A 21 -11.44 -16.18 -11.68
N GLN A 22 -11.33 -14.90 -12.06
CA GLN A 22 -10.52 -14.50 -13.20
C GLN A 22 -9.16 -14.01 -12.69
N VAL A 23 -8.09 -14.67 -13.12
CA VAL A 23 -6.71 -14.25 -12.85
C VAL A 23 -6.32 -13.19 -13.88
N ASN A 24 -6.00 -12.00 -13.43
CA ASN A 24 -5.69 -10.87 -14.30
C ASN A 24 -4.18 -10.67 -14.56
N ASP A 25 -3.34 -11.43 -13.87
CA ASP A 25 -1.89 -11.36 -13.98
C ASP A 25 -1.33 -12.77 -14.23
N ARG A 26 -0.56 -12.92 -15.29
CA ARG A 26 0.10 -14.19 -15.62
C ARG A 26 1.04 -14.70 -14.52
N PHE A 27 1.58 -13.78 -13.68
CA PHE A 27 2.40 -14.16 -12.54
C PHE A 27 1.59 -14.70 -11.36
N GLN A 28 0.28 -14.41 -11.33
CA GLN A 28 -0.65 -14.98 -10.35
C GLN A 28 -1.19 -16.32 -10.82
N SER A 29 -1.08 -16.67 -12.11
CA SER A 29 -1.55 -17.96 -12.62
C SER A 29 -0.77 -19.13 -12.03
N ASP A 30 0.54 -18.99 -11.81
CA ASP A 30 1.35 -20.05 -11.20
C ASP A 30 0.96 -20.26 -9.73
N GLU A 31 0.74 -19.18 -9.00
CA GLU A 31 0.26 -19.22 -7.61
C GLU A 31 -1.15 -19.82 -7.52
N VAL A 32 -2.03 -19.47 -8.46
CA VAL A 32 -3.39 -20.05 -8.54
C VAL A 32 -3.33 -21.52 -8.92
N ASN A 33 -2.48 -21.91 -9.87
CA ASN A 33 -2.32 -23.32 -10.27
C ASN A 33 -1.76 -24.18 -9.12
N ALA A 34 -0.84 -23.63 -8.30
CA ALA A 34 -0.36 -24.30 -7.11
C ALA A 34 -1.47 -24.50 -6.06
N VAL A 35 -2.35 -23.52 -5.88
CA VAL A 35 -3.54 -23.65 -5.03
C VAL A 35 -4.54 -24.67 -5.59
N LEU A 36 -4.72 -24.69 -6.90
CA LEU A 36 -5.56 -25.70 -7.59
C LEU A 36 -5.04 -27.11 -7.35
N SER A 37 -3.75 -27.36 -7.55
CA SER A 37 -3.11 -28.64 -7.27
C SER A 37 -3.33 -29.12 -5.85
N TYR A 38 -3.22 -28.20 -4.87
CA TYR A 38 -3.47 -28.52 -3.47
C TYR A 38 -4.94 -28.89 -3.23
N LEU A 39 -5.89 -28.15 -3.80
CA LEU A 39 -7.33 -28.39 -3.61
C LEU A 39 -7.83 -29.66 -4.31
N GLU A 40 -7.18 -30.06 -5.41
CA GLU A 40 -7.50 -31.30 -6.13
C GLU A 40 -7.00 -32.56 -5.40
N ASN A 41 -5.96 -32.44 -4.57
CA ASN A 41 -5.35 -33.56 -3.89
C ASN A 41 -5.04 -33.25 -2.41
N PRO A 42 -6.04 -32.88 -1.57
CA PRO A 42 -5.79 -32.49 -0.18
C PRO A 42 -5.26 -33.63 0.69
N ASP A 43 -5.60 -34.89 0.37
CA ASP A 43 -5.24 -36.07 1.16
C ASP A 43 -3.82 -36.59 0.91
N LYS A 44 -3.09 -36.01 -0.06
CA LYS A 44 -1.72 -36.42 -0.36
C LYS A 44 -0.67 -35.69 0.48
N MET A 45 -1.09 -34.71 1.27
CA MET A 45 -0.19 -33.94 2.12
C MET A 45 -0.59 -34.05 3.58
N ASP A 46 0.15 -34.85 4.33
CA ASP A 46 0.15 -34.82 5.79
C ASP A 46 0.70 -33.46 6.28
N ALA A 47 0.15 -32.92 7.35
CA ALA A 47 0.58 -31.63 7.91
C ALA A 47 2.08 -31.61 8.27
N ASP A 48 2.61 -32.75 8.73
CA ASP A 48 4.05 -32.89 9.05
C ASP A 48 4.90 -33.01 7.78
N ALA A 49 4.42 -33.66 6.74
CA ALA A 49 5.06 -33.67 5.44
C ALA A 49 5.07 -32.26 4.81
N VAL A 50 4.00 -31.47 4.99
CA VAL A 50 3.95 -30.07 4.55
C VAL A 50 4.97 -29.22 5.34
N ASN A 51 5.11 -29.41 6.63
CA ASN A 51 6.08 -28.68 7.43
C ASN A 51 7.52 -29.05 7.07
N THR A 52 7.81 -30.35 6.92
CA THR A 52 9.13 -30.85 6.46
C THR A 52 9.45 -30.33 5.06
N LEU A 53 8.47 -30.35 4.19
CA LEU A 53 8.59 -29.82 2.84
C LEU A 53 8.72 -28.27 2.83
N ILE A 54 8.13 -27.51 3.76
CA ILE A 54 8.37 -26.08 3.95
C ILE A 54 9.80 -25.81 4.44
N GLU A 55 10.34 -26.68 5.28
CA GLU A 55 11.73 -26.59 5.78
C GLU A 55 12.77 -27.00 4.73
N GLU A 56 12.50 -28.03 3.95
CA GLU A 56 13.33 -28.45 2.82
C GLU A 56 13.11 -27.64 1.55
N ALA A 57 12.02 -26.87 1.51
CA ALA A 57 11.44 -26.35 0.30
C ALA A 57 12.12 -25.12 -0.27
N CYS A 58 13.28 -25.32 -0.75
CA CYS A 58 13.72 -24.51 -1.88
C CYS A 58 12.85 -24.66 -3.14
N CYS A 59 11.93 -25.61 -3.20
CA CYS A 59 11.26 -26.01 -4.45
C CYS A 59 9.80 -26.49 -4.34
N ILE A 60 8.98 -26.01 -3.40
CA ILE A 60 7.56 -26.41 -3.42
C ILE A 60 6.73 -25.43 -4.19
N ASP A 61 6.10 -25.96 -5.23
CA ASP A 61 5.15 -25.27 -6.10
C ASP A 61 3.74 -25.19 -5.50
N THR A 62 3.54 -25.65 -4.29
CA THR A 62 2.24 -25.75 -3.63
C THR A 62 2.07 -24.69 -2.56
N TYR A 63 1.01 -23.89 -2.72
CA TYR A 63 0.56 -22.94 -1.71
C TYR A 63 -0.67 -23.49 -1.01
N ARG A 64 -0.71 -23.33 0.32
CA ARG A 64 -1.89 -23.64 1.12
C ARG A 64 -2.82 -22.43 1.18
N PRO A 65 -4.08 -22.52 0.72
CA PRO A 65 -5.04 -21.45 0.87
C PRO A 65 -5.48 -21.32 2.34
N CYS A 66 -5.32 -20.14 2.94
CA CYS A 66 -5.73 -19.87 4.31
C CYS A 66 -7.17 -19.33 4.36
N TYR A 67 -7.42 -18.19 3.72
CA TYR A 67 -8.75 -17.58 3.65
C TYR A 67 -8.87 -16.63 2.47
N ALA A 68 -10.12 -16.34 2.11
CA ALA A 68 -10.44 -15.40 1.06
C ALA A 68 -11.30 -14.25 1.60
N THR A 69 -11.04 -13.03 1.15
CA THR A 69 -11.78 -11.82 1.53
C THR A 69 -12.26 -11.08 0.30
N LEU A 70 -13.55 -10.73 0.26
CA LEU A 70 -14.11 -9.88 -0.79
C LEU A 70 -13.86 -8.41 -0.46
N VAL A 71 -13.17 -7.72 -1.34
CA VAL A 71 -12.79 -6.30 -1.16
C VAL A 71 -13.42 -5.45 -2.25
N PRO A 72 -14.49 -4.69 -1.94
CA PRO A 72 -15.05 -3.74 -2.90
C PRO A 72 -14.13 -2.52 -3.04
N ARG A 73 -13.85 -2.12 -4.27
CA ARG A 73 -13.08 -0.91 -4.59
C ARG A 73 -13.84 -0.02 -5.55
N LEU A 74 -13.93 1.27 -5.23
CA LEU A 74 -14.48 2.27 -6.12
C LEU A 74 -13.37 2.75 -7.08
N ILE A 75 -13.47 2.40 -8.36
CA ILE A 75 -12.51 2.76 -9.39
C ILE A 75 -13.24 3.50 -10.50
N ARG A 76 -12.87 4.74 -10.77
CA ARG A 76 -13.48 5.59 -11.79
C ARG A 76 -15.00 5.67 -11.66
N GLY A 77 -15.52 5.78 -10.44
CA GLY A 77 -16.94 5.87 -10.15
C GLY A 77 -17.73 4.55 -10.23
N LYS A 78 -17.09 3.42 -10.55
CA LYS A 78 -17.71 2.09 -10.58
C LYS A 78 -17.14 1.21 -9.47
N TYR A 79 -17.99 0.46 -8.80
CA TYR A 79 -17.54 -0.55 -7.85
C TYR A 79 -17.03 -1.78 -8.59
N ARG A 80 -15.83 -2.22 -8.21
CA ARG A 80 -15.26 -3.51 -8.59
C ARG A 80 -15.03 -4.32 -7.33
N VAL A 81 -15.35 -5.58 -7.36
CA VAL A 81 -15.12 -6.49 -6.25
C VAL A 81 -13.91 -7.36 -6.59
N TYR A 82 -12.96 -7.40 -5.68
CA TYR A 82 -11.75 -8.21 -5.77
C TYR A 82 -11.83 -9.32 -4.74
N LEU A 83 -11.45 -10.52 -5.15
CA LEU A 83 -11.18 -11.60 -4.23
C LEU A 83 -9.70 -11.51 -3.81
N HIS A 84 -9.44 -11.26 -2.54
CA HIS A 84 -8.12 -11.36 -1.96
C HIS A 84 -7.97 -12.75 -1.36
N LEU A 85 -7.18 -13.59 -2.00
CA LEU A 85 -6.83 -14.90 -1.52
C LEU A 85 -5.54 -14.77 -0.69
N THR A 86 -5.61 -15.17 0.58
CA THR A 86 -4.42 -15.30 1.43
C THR A 86 -3.95 -16.74 1.32
N ILE A 87 -2.71 -16.90 0.93
CA ILE A 87 -2.04 -18.20 0.75
C ILE A 87 -0.81 -18.23 1.66
N GLU A 88 -0.56 -19.40 2.21
CA GLU A 88 0.66 -19.72 2.95
C GLU A 88 1.61 -20.45 2.00
N GLY A 89 2.89 -20.08 2.03
CA GLY A 89 3.91 -20.65 1.19
C GLY A 89 5.03 -19.66 0.92
N LYS A 90 6.10 -20.14 0.31
CA LYS A 90 7.26 -19.31 -0.05
C LYS A 90 7.04 -18.67 -1.42
N ALA A 91 7.08 -17.33 -1.46
CA ALA A 91 6.90 -16.61 -2.72
C ALA A 91 8.00 -16.97 -3.73
N LYS A 92 7.59 -17.41 -4.90
CA LYS A 92 8.52 -17.68 -6.00
C LYS A 92 9.15 -16.40 -6.54
N PRO A 93 10.40 -16.45 -7.03
CA PRO A 93 11.01 -15.37 -7.79
C PRO A 93 10.14 -15.04 -9.01
N LYS A 94 9.98 -13.76 -9.30
CA LYS A 94 9.25 -13.34 -10.51
C LYS A 94 10.20 -13.30 -11.70
N TYR A 95 9.79 -13.94 -12.78
CA TYR A 95 10.54 -13.99 -14.03
C TYR A 95 9.90 -13.07 -15.09
N ASP A 96 10.70 -12.60 -16.02
CA ASP A 96 10.21 -11.90 -17.20
C ASP A 96 9.70 -12.91 -18.26
N ARG A 97 9.24 -12.39 -19.41
CA ARG A 97 8.76 -13.23 -20.51
C ARG A 97 9.84 -14.13 -21.16
N PHE A 98 11.12 -13.88 -20.86
CA PHE A 98 12.26 -14.62 -21.38
C PHE A 98 12.83 -15.61 -20.35
N GLY A 99 12.21 -15.73 -19.17
CA GLY A 99 12.68 -16.63 -18.11
C GLY A 99 13.79 -16.04 -17.23
N ASN A 100 14.16 -14.76 -17.40
CA ASN A 100 15.15 -14.12 -16.54
C ASN A 100 14.49 -13.59 -15.25
N PRO A 101 15.19 -13.60 -14.11
CA PRO A 101 14.69 -12.98 -12.90
C PRO A 101 14.34 -11.51 -13.15
N ARG A 102 13.11 -11.13 -12.83
CA ARG A 102 12.60 -9.77 -13.05
C ARG A 102 13.34 -8.72 -12.24
N HIS A 103 13.92 -9.11 -11.12
CA HIS A 103 14.72 -8.24 -10.24
C HIS A 103 16.03 -8.93 -9.92
N LYS A 104 17.11 -8.17 -9.98
CA LYS A 104 18.41 -8.60 -9.47
C LYS A 104 18.40 -8.56 -7.94
N TYR A 105 19.06 -9.51 -7.33
CA TYR A 105 19.28 -9.57 -5.88
C TYR A 105 20.77 -9.51 -5.62
N GLY A 106 21.19 -8.45 -4.92
CA GLY A 106 22.56 -8.27 -4.50
C GLY A 106 22.91 -9.11 -3.26
N LYS A 107 24.18 -9.17 -2.97
CA LYS A 107 24.76 -9.69 -1.72
C LYS A 107 25.50 -8.57 -1.04
N GLY A 108 25.65 -8.65 0.28
CA GLY A 108 26.33 -7.65 1.09
C GLY A 108 25.40 -6.82 1.97
N MET A 109 25.97 -5.90 2.73
CA MET A 109 25.26 -5.11 3.72
C MET A 109 24.85 -3.75 3.16
N ILE A 110 23.68 -3.27 3.56
CA ILE A 110 23.17 -1.94 3.26
C ILE A 110 22.81 -1.28 4.58
N GLY A 111 23.50 -0.19 4.92
CA GLY A 111 23.12 0.71 6.00
C GLY A 111 22.23 1.84 5.46
N ALA A 112 21.13 2.16 6.13
CA ALA A 112 20.23 3.21 5.68
C ALA A 112 19.68 4.09 6.81
N ASP A 113 19.68 5.40 6.59
CA ASP A 113 18.97 6.38 7.41
C ASP A 113 17.72 6.85 6.66
N ILE A 114 16.54 6.49 7.19
CA ILE A 114 15.25 6.82 6.58
C ILE A 114 14.74 8.14 7.17
N GLY A 115 14.83 9.23 6.42
CA GLY A 115 14.27 10.54 6.78
C GLY A 115 12.77 10.65 6.51
N THR A 116 12.24 11.86 6.64
CA THR A 116 10.82 12.15 6.33
C THR A 116 10.55 12.32 4.84
N GLN A 117 11.60 12.58 4.05
CA GLN A 117 11.55 12.83 2.60
C GLN A 117 12.57 12.03 1.81
N THR A 118 13.69 11.69 2.42
CA THR A 118 14.85 11.08 1.79
C THR A 118 15.28 9.83 2.54
N VAL A 119 15.99 8.96 1.86
CA VAL A 119 16.74 7.85 2.43
C VAL A 119 18.19 8.02 2.02
N ALA A 120 19.08 8.21 3.00
CA ALA A 120 20.51 8.06 2.80
C ALA A 120 20.85 6.58 2.95
N TYR A 121 21.68 6.04 2.08
CA TYR A 121 22.09 4.64 2.14
C TYR A 121 23.55 4.47 1.74
N THR A 122 24.16 3.45 2.28
CA THR A 122 25.50 3.00 1.92
C THR A 122 25.46 1.49 1.74
N SER A 123 26.16 1.00 0.73
CA SER A 123 26.36 -0.41 0.45
C SER A 123 27.83 -0.66 0.14
N ASP A 124 28.22 -1.91 -0.07
CA ASP A 124 29.58 -2.27 -0.47
C ASP A 124 29.96 -1.68 -1.83
N THR A 125 28.99 -1.34 -2.66
CA THR A 125 29.21 -0.89 -4.06
C THR A 125 28.91 0.58 -4.29
N GLU A 126 28.03 1.19 -3.51
CA GLU A 126 27.69 2.59 -3.68
C GLU A 126 27.15 3.27 -2.41
N VAL A 127 27.28 4.59 -2.38
CA VAL A 127 26.67 5.48 -1.39
C VAL A 127 25.73 6.43 -2.09
N GLY A 128 24.55 6.65 -1.55
CA GLY A 128 23.57 7.51 -2.20
C GLY A 128 22.53 8.13 -1.31
N LEU A 129 21.80 9.09 -1.88
CA LEU A 129 20.67 9.76 -1.28
C LEU A 129 19.49 9.68 -2.25
N LYS A 130 18.42 9.02 -1.85
CA LYS A 130 17.18 8.92 -2.64
C LYS A 130 16.07 9.76 -2.04
N ASN A 131 15.31 10.43 -2.89
CA ASN A 131 14.05 11.04 -2.48
C ASN A 131 12.95 9.98 -2.43
N LEU A 132 12.36 9.77 -1.26
CA LEU A 132 11.22 8.87 -1.11
C LEU A 132 10.08 9.29 -2.06
N SER A 133 9.58 8.33 -2.81
CA SER A 133 8.51 8.54 -3.80
C SER A 133 8.87 9.61 -4.84
N GLU A 134 10.05 9.55 -5.43
CA GLU A 134 10.50 10.52 -6.43
C GLU A 134 9.61 10.53 -7.68
N ARG A 135 9.11 9.37 -8.12
CA ARG A 135 8.00 9.27 -9.10
C ARG A 135 6.72 9.94 -8.63
N GLY A 136 6.63 10.24 -7.35
CA GLY A 136 5.55 11.04 -6.76
C GLY A 136 5.60 12.54 -7.09
N ASN A 137 6.41 13.01 -8.06
CA ASN A 137 6.31 14.37 -8.58
C ASN A 137 4.89 14.67 -9.08
N SER A 138 4.18 13.67 -9.58
CA SER A 138 2.75 13.74 -9.87
C SER A 138 1.89 14.01 -8.63
N ILE A 139 2.33 13.60 -7.44
CA ILE A 139 1.62 13.85 -6.17
C ILE A 139 1.74 15.32 -5.79
N GLN A 140 2.91 15.93 -5.94
CA GLN A 140 3.11 17.35 -5.66
C GLN A 140 2.32 18.24 -6.61
N THR A 141 2.31 17.92 -7.91
CA THR A 141 1.50 18.64 -8.91
C THR A 141 0.00 18.47 -8.67
N SER A 142 -0.42 17.33 -8.12
CA SER A 142 -1.82 17.04 -7.81
C SER A 142 -2.33 17.79 -6.56
N GLU A 143 -1.45 18.28 -5.68
CA GLU A 143 -1.84 19.00 -4.46
C GLU A 143 -2.64 20.28 -4.74
N ARG A 144 -2.34 20.97 -5.85
CA ARG A 144 -3.13 22.13 -6.27
C ARG A 144 -4.56 21.72 -6.61
N LYS A 145 -4.73 20.61 -7.35
CA LYS A 145 -6.04 20.05 -7.70
C LYS A 145 -6.79 19.60 -6.44
N GLU A 146 -6.12 18.91 -5.52
CA GLU A 146 -6.71 18.48 -4.25
C GLU A 146 -7.27 19.67 -3.47
N ARG A 147 -6.50 20.77 -3.33
CA ARG A 147 -6.96 22.01 -2.67
C ARG A 147 -8.15 22.66 -3.39
N LEU A 148 -8.15 22.65 -4.71
CA LEU A 148 -9.27 23.21 -5.50
C LEU A 148 -10.55 22.38 -5.29
N TYR A 149 -10.46 21.05 -5.28
CA TYR A 149 -11.60 20.19 -4.98
C TYR A 149 -12.13 20.42 -3.56
N TYR A 150 -11.27 20.51 -2.55
CA TYR A 150 -11.70 20.81 -1.19
C TYR A 150 -12.42 22.14 -1.09
N ARG A 151 -11.88 23.20 -1.68
CA ARG A 151 -12.53 24.53 -1.70
C ARG A 151 -13.88 24.52 -2.42
N ALA A 152 -13.96 23.81 -3.54
CA ALA A 152 -15.21 23.72 -4.31
C ALA A 152 -16.26 22.88 -3.58
N MET A 153 -15.87 21.77 -2.95
CA MET A 153 -16.74 20.97 -2.09
C MET A 153 -17.24 21.77 -0.88
N ASP A 154 -16.36 22.53 -0.22
CA ASP A 154 -16.74 23.36 0.93
C ASP A 154 -17.74 24.43 0.54
N ARG A 155 -17.50 25.15 -0.56
CA ARG A 155 -18.48 26.13 -1.08
C ARG A 155 -19.85 25.47 -1.38
N SER A 156 -19.84 24.33 -2.06
CA SER A 156 -21.08 23.60 -2.37
C SER A 156 -21.81 23.14 -1.12
N ARG A 157 -21.07 22.64 -0.13
CA ARG A 157 -21.63 22.19 1.16
C ARG A 157 -22.24 23.35 1.95
N ARG A 158 -21.57 24.52 1.99
CA ARG A 158 -22.07 25.72 2.65
C ARG A 158 -23.35 26.22 2.00
N ALA A 159 -23.37 26.32 0.67
CA ALA A 159 -24.54 26.75 -0.08
C ALA A 159 -25.78 25.84 0.14
N THR A 160 -25.54 24.52 0.27
CA THR A 160 -26.62 23.54 0.46
C THR A 160 -27.10 23.45 1.90
N ASN A 161 -26.29 23.85 2.88
CA ASN A 161 -26.58 23.68 4.31
C ASN A 161 -26.27 24.96 5.11
N PRO A 162 -26.84 26.12 4.77
CA PRO A 162 -26.53 27.38 5.48
C PRO A 162 -26.89 27.32 6.96
N GLN A 163 -27.92 26.56 7.33
CA GLN A 163 -28.37 26.36 8.71
C GLN A 163 -27.33 25.72 9.63
N ASN A 164 -26.33 25.02 9.06
CA ASN A 164 -25.29 24.34 9.83
C ASN A 164 -24.08 25.24 10.14
N TYR A 165 -24.09 26.49 9.69
CA TYR A 165 -23.00 27.42 9.85
C TYR A 165 -23.37 28.63 10.72
N ASN A 166 -22.41 29.16 11.44
CA ASN A 166 -22.50 30.42 12.14
C ASN A 166 -22.28 31.60 11.16
N PRO A 167 -22.65 32.84 11.54
CA PRO A 167 -22.39 34.04 10.72
C PRO A 167 -20.92 34.22 10.36
N ASP A 168 -19.99 33.81 11.23
CA ASP A 168 -18.53 33.82 11.01
C ASP A 168 -18.05 32.71 10.03
N GLY A 169 -18.95 31.87 9.50
CA GLY A 169 -18.66 30.78 8.59
C GLY A 169 -18.11 29.54 9.28
N THR A 170 -18.06 29.47 10.60
CA THR A 170 -17.70 28.24 11.33
C THR A 170 -18.88 27.29 11.40
N ILE A 171 -18.58 26.00 11.60
CA ILE A 171 -19.64 24.99 11.73
C ILE A 171 -20.21 25.06 13.15
N LYS A 172 -21.53 25.15 13.29
CA LYS A 172 -22.25 25.11 14.57
C LYS A 172 -21.88 23.86 15.36
N LYS A 173 -21.88 23.90 16.70
CA LYS A 173 -21.69 22.72 17.57
C LYS A 173 -22.95 21.84 17.58
N GLY A 174 -22.83 20.56 17.98
CA GLY A 174 -23.93 19.61 18.13
C GLY A 174 -24.19 18.74 16.88
N LYS A 175 -25.21 17.85 16.95
CA LYS A 175 -25.62 16.99 15.85
C LYS A 175 -26.17 17.81 14.66
N LYS A 176 -25.85 17.39 13.45
CA LYS A 176 -26.24 18.06 12.20
C LYS A 176 -26.61 17.05 11.14
N THR A 177 -27.61 17.41 10.34
CA THR A 177 -27.94 16.70 9.12
C THR A 177 -27.30 17.43 7.94
N TRP A 178 -26.60 16.68 7.09
CA TRP A 178 -25.92 17.22 5.91
C TRP A 178 -26.61 16.76 4.65
N LYS A 179 -27.05 17.72 3.84
CA LYS A 179 -27.50 17.47 2.47
C LYS A 179 -26.33 17.73 1.51
N TYR A 180 -26.17 16.86 0.51
CA TYR A 180 -25.11 16.98 -0.47
C TYR A 180 -25.71 17.15 -1.86
N SER A 181 -25.38 18.26 -2.50
CA SER A 181 -25.77 18.52 -3.90
C SER A 181 -25.06 17.54 -4.86
N ASP A 182 -25.58 17.39 -6.06
CA ASP A 182 -24.94 16.54 -7.08
C ASP A 182 -23.58 17.09 -7.50
N ARG A 183 -23.42 18.42 -7.47
CA ARG A 183 -22.12 19.06 -7.66
C ARG A 183 -21.10 18.60 -6.61
N TYR A 184 -21.50 18.58 -5.32
CA TYR A 184 -20.65 18.07 -4.25
C TYR A 184 -20.27 16.60 -4.47
N LYS A 185 -21.25 15.75 -4.81
CA LYS A 185 -21.02 14.32 -5.06
C LYS A 185 -20.05 14.09 -6.22
N LYS A 186 -20.22 14.82 -7.34
CA LYS A 186 -19.31 14.78 -8.49
C LYS A 186 -17.89 15.21 -8.13
N LEU A 187 -17.72 16.29 -7.35
CA LEU A 187 -16.42 16.77 -6.89
C LEU A 187 -15.77 15.78 -5.94
N LYS A 188 -16.54 15.18 -5.02
CA LYS A 188 -16.07 14.14 -4.11
C LYS A 188 -15.57 12.92 -4.87
N ALA A 189 -16.28 12.47 -5.90
CA ALA A 189 -15.85 11.36 -6.74
C ALA A 189 -14.50 11.65 -7.45
N LYS A 190 -14.35 12.85 -8.02
CA LYS A 190 -13.09 13.30 -8.64
C LYS A 190 -11.93 13.36 -7.64
N HIS A 191 -12.20 13.87 -6.44
CA HIS A 191 -11.22 13.92 -5.36
C HIS A 191 -10.80 12.51 -4.91
N THR A 192 -11.76 11.60 -4.71
CA THR A 192 -11.48 10.21 -4.32
C THR A 192 -10.62 9.50 -5.37
N GLU A 193 -10.91 9.69 -6.66
CA GLU A 193 -10.11 9.11 -7.74
C GLU A 193 -8.68 9.69 -7.77
N LEU A 194 -8.53 11.01 -7.55
CA LEU A 194 -7.21 11.63 -7.42
C LEU A 194 -6.40 11.02 -6.26
N CYS A 195 -7.03 10.84 -5.09
CA CYS A 195 -6.39 10.22 -3.93
C CYS A 195 -5.97 8.76 -4.24
N ARG A 196 -6.82 8.00 -4.95
CA ARG A 196 -6.51 6.64 -5.37
C ARG A 196 -5.30 6.58 -6.29
N ILE A 197 -5.25 7.44 -7.31
CA ILE A 197 -4.11 7.53 -8.24
C ILE A 197 -2.82 7.88 -7.48
N ASN A 198 -2.87 8.85 -6.59
CA ASN A 198 -1.71 9.25 -5.78
C ASN A 198 -1.22 8.10 -4.88
N ALA A 199 -2.14 7.30 -4.31
CA ALA A 199 -1.77 6.14 -3.51
C ALA A 199 -1.07 5.05 -4.35
N VAL A 200 -1.58 4.78 -5.55
CA VAL A 200 -0.97 3.81 -6.47
C VAL A 200 0.43 4.28 -6.90
N ASN A 201 0.57 5.53 -7.33
CA ASN A 201 1.86 6.07 -7.77
C ASN A 201 2.91 6.01 -6.63
N ARG A 202 2.50 6.34 -5.40
CA ARG A 202 3.37 6.24 -4.24
C ARG A 202 3.81 4.80 -3.98
N GLN A 203 2.89 3.83 -4.03
CA GLN A 203 3.23 2.42 -3.81
C GLN A 203 4.16 1.89 -4.89
N LEU A 204 3.97 2.28 -6.16
CA LEU A 204 4.88 1.92 -7.24
C LEU A 204 6.30 2.47 -6.99
N ALA A 205 6.41 3.75 -6.62
CA ALA A 205 7.71 4.35 -6.30
C ALA A 205 8.40 3.63 -5.12
N ILE A 206 7.66 3.33 -4.05
CA ILE A 206 8.18 2.60 -2.89
C ILE A 206 8.67 1.20 -3.30
N ASN A 207 7.92 0.49 -4.13
CA ASN A 207 8.31 -0.84 -4.60
C ASN A 207 9.58 -0.79 -5.47
N GLU A 208 9.73 0.23 -6.30
CA GLU A 208 10.93 0.44 -7.12
C GLU A 208 12.17 0.72 -6.26
N ASP A 209 12.03 1.62 -5.29
CA ASP A 209 13.11 1.94 -4.36
C ASP A 209 13.51 0.70 -3.54
N ALA A 210 12.53 -0.09 -3.07
CA ALA A 210 12.80 -1.34 -2.34
C ALA A 210 13.49 -2.41 -3.22
N ASN A 211 13.09 -2.52 -4.50
CA ASN A 211 13.75 -3.43 -5.45
C ASN A 211 15.18 -2.99 -5.74
N TYR A 212 15.38 -1.69 -5.91
CA TYR A 212 16.71 -1.13 -6.12
C TYR A 212 17.64 -1.41 -4.93
N LEU A 213 17.22 -1.11 -3.70
CA LEU A 213 18.01 -1.42 -2.52
C LEU A 213 18.30 -2.92 -2.41
N ARG A 214 17.32 -3.79 -2.67
CA ARG A 214 17.52 -5.23 -2.66
C ARG A 214 18.52 -5.72 -3.75
N SER A 215 18.71 -4.95 -4.81
CA SER A 215 19.74 -5.24 -5.82
C SER A 215 21.16 -4.89 -5.40
N LEU A 216 21.33 -4.09 -4.34
CA LEU A 216 22.61 -3.67 -3.81
C LEU A 216 23.15 -4.63 -2.72
N GLY A 217 22.25 -5.33 -2.00
CA GLY A 217 22.64 -6.21 -0.91
C GLY A 217 21.51 -7.13 -0.44
N ASP A 218 21.82 -8.04 0.47
CA ASP A 218 20.86 -8.99 1.07
C ASP A 218 20.60 -8.72 2.56
N THR A 219 21.41 -7.89 3.20
CA THR A 219 21.24 -7.49 4.60
C THR A 219 20.98 -5.99 4.69
N PHE A 220 19.81 -5.60 5.17
CA PHE A 220 19.42 -4.20 5.32
C PHE A 220 19.41 -3.81 6.79
N VAL A 221 20.18 -2.80 7.16
CA VAL A 221 20.30 -2.27 8.52
C VAL A 221 19.78 -0.84 8.57
N THR A 222 18.90 -0.53 9.51
CA THR A 222 18.36 0.81 9.68
C THR A 222 18.00 1.08 11.14
N GLU A 223 17.85 2.36 11.47
CA GLU A 223 17.36 2.75 12.80
C GLU A 223 15.84 2.62 12.90
N PRO A 224 15.29 2.19 14.05
CA PRO A 224 13.86 2.15 14.29
C PRO A 224 13.28 3.56 14.30
N LYS A 225 12.33 3.86 13.41
CA LYS A 225 11.71 5.19 13.29
C LYS A 225 10.21 5.16 13.49
N ASN A 226 9.75 6.03 14.37
CA ASN A 226 8.34 6.23 14.63
C ASN A 226 7.81 7.50 13.95
N ALA A 227 7.39 7.38 12.68
CA ALA A 227 6.86 8.49 11.90
C ALA A 227 5.59 9.12 12.54
N SER A 228 4.83 8.38 13.35
CA SER A 228 3.65 8.92 14.02
C SER A 228 3.98 9.98 15.07
N LYS A 229 5.14 9.87 15.73
CA LYS A 229 5.64 10.90 16.65
C LYS A 229 5.95 12.20 15.90
N LEU A 230 6.53 12.13 14.73
CA LEU A 230 6.87 13.28 13.87
C LEU A 230 5.62 13.98 13.29
N MET A 231 4.52 13.25 13.15
CA MET A 231 3.24 13.80 12.67
C MET A 231 2.49 14.59 13.74
N LYS A 232 2.79 14.39 15.02
CA LYS A 232 2.08 15.05 16.11
C LYS A 232 2.30 16.56 16.06
N ARG A 233 1.22 17.29 16.28
CA ARG A 233 1.24 18.75 16.39
C ARG A 233 1.90 19.15 17.72
N ALA A 234 2.81 20.14 17.69
CA ALA A 234 3.34 20.73 18.92
C ALA A 234 2.20 21.21 19.82
N LYS A 235 2.18 20.78 21.10
CA LYS A 235 1.13 21.16 22.05
C LYS A 235 1.20 22.64 22.40
N LYS A 236 2.41 23.16 22.70
CA LYS A 236 2.60 24.56 23.09
C LYS A 236 2.45 25.50 21.89
N THR A 237 1.75 26.60 22.11
CA THR A 237 1.67 27.73 21.19
C THR A 237 2.67 28.78 21.65
N THR A 238 3.55 29.21 20.77
CA THR A 238 4.55 30.25 21.05
C THR A 238 4.24 31.48 20.22
N VAL A 239 4.63 32.64 20.71
CA VAL A 239 4.45 33.92 20.05
C VAL A 239 5.83 34.43 19.62
N ASN A 240 5.93 35.04 18.44
CA ASN A 240 7.18 35.68 17.97
C ASN A 240 7.37 37.08 18.57
N SER A 241 8.52 37.68 18.30
CA SER A 241 8.87 39.04 18.77
C SER A 241 7.88 40.12 18.29
N LYS A 242 7.07 39.85 17.26
CA LYS A 242 6.03 40.76 16.73
C LYS A 242 4.63 40.48 17.28
N GLY A 243 4.50 39.71 18.36
CA GLY A 243 3.21 39.39 19.00
C GLY A 243 2.34 38.41 18.19
N ARG A 244 2.85 37.82 17.08
CA ARG A 244 2.09 36.89 16.24
C ARG A 244 2.37 35.45 16.65
N PHE A 245 1.34 34.60 16.58
CA PHE A 245 1.50 33.17 16.85
C PHE A 245 2.45 32.50 15.85
N ASN A 246 3.43 31.79 16.36
CA ASN A 246 4.35 30.99 15.58
C ASN A 246 3.61 29.83 14.90
N LYS A 247 3.96 29.59 13.64
CA LYS A 247 3.44 28.45 12.88
C LYS A 247 3.96 27.16 13.51
N LYS A 248 3.07 26.31 14.01
CA LYS A 248 3.45 25.01 14.56
C LYS A 248 4.07 24.15 13.46
N LYS A 249 5.36 23.81 13.59
CA LYS A 249 6.06 22.92 12.63
C LYS A 249 5.37 21.56 12.60
N ARG A 250 5.20 20.99 11.40
CA ARG A 250 4.60 19.67 11.16
C ARG A 250 5.25 19.04 9.94
N PHE A 251 5.64 17.80 10.10
CA PHE A 251 6.09 16.98 8.99
C PHE A 251 4.96 16.17 8.32
N GLY A 252 3.72 16.29 8.85
CA GLY A 252 2.59 15.45 8.43
C GLY A 252 2.29 15.46 6.93
N LYS A 253 2.51 16.60 6.23
CA LYS A 253 2.34 16.68 4.79
C LYS A 253 3.42 15.89 4.05
N SER A 254 4.67 16.08 4.44
CA SER A 254 5.81 15.35 3.88
C SER A 254 5.64 13.86 4.11
N ILE A 255 5.38 13.45 5.35
CA ILE A 255 5.17 12.05 5.72
C ILE A 255 3.98 11.44 4.97
N LYS A 256 2.84 12.18 4.85
CA LYS A 256 1.70 11.72 4.06
C LYS A 256 2.08 11.46 2.59
N ASN A 257 2.84 12.36 1.99
CA ASN A 257 3.17 12.29 0.56
C ASN A 257 4.28 11.27 0.27
N ARG A 258 5.27 11.16 1.15
CA ARG A 258 6.46 10.32 0.99
C ARG A 258 6.32 8.93 1.60
N CYS A 259 5.47 8.79 2.63
CA CYS A 259 5.15 7.53 3.30
C CYS A 259 6.39 6.74 3.78
N PRO A 260 7.29 7.33 4.62
CA PRO A 260 8.51 6.65 5.06
C PRO A 260 8.25 5.34 5.80
N SER A 261 7.21 5.25 6.64
CA SER A 261 6.83 4.00 7.31
C SER A 261 6.36 2.93 6.31
N GLY A 262 5.63 3.32 5.24
CA GLY A 262 5.24 2.39 4.19
C GLY A 262 6.45 1.90 3.38
N PHE A 263 7.44 2.76 3.17
CA PHE A 263 8.71 2.39 2.58
C PHE A 263 9.44 1.37 3.47
N GLN A 264 9.63 1.66 4.75
CA GLN A 264 10.28 0.77 5.73
C GLN A 264 9.62 -0.62 5.74
N THR A 265 8.30 -0.69 5.91
CA THR A 265 7.55 -1.96 5.88
C THR A 265 7.69 -2.70 4.55
N THR A 266 7.77 -1.98 3.42
CA THR A 266 7.92 -2.61 2.10
C THR A 266 9.32 -3.16 1.90
N VAL A 267 10.35 -2.44 2.35
CA VAL A 267 11.74 -2.92 2.34
C VAL A 267 11.89 -4.16 3.23
N GLU A 268 11.41 -4.11 4.47
CA GLU A 268 11.40 -5.24 5.40
C GLU A 268 10.79 -6.50 4.76
N LYS A 269 9.56 -6.36 4.25
CA LYS A 269 8.88 -7.47 3.56
C LYS A 269 9.66 -7.98 2.36
N LYS A 270 10.23 -7.07 1.58
CA LYS A 270 10.99 -7.42 0.37
C LYS A 270 12.22 -8.25 0.72
N PHE A 271 13.02 -7.82 1.70
CA PHE A 271 14.20 -8.54 2.13
C PHE A 271 13.82 -9.91 2.69
N LYS A 272 12.87 -9.98 3.63
CA LYS A 272 12.41 -11.25 4.21
C LYS A 272 11.90 -12.25 3.16
N VAL A 273 11.06 -11.80 2.22
CA VAL A 273 10.48 -12.67 1.16
C VAL A 273 11.54 -13.15 0.17
N THR A 274 12.60 -12.38 -0.06
CA THR A 274 13.65 -12.73 -1.02
C THR A 274 14.87 -13.39 -0.37
N GLY A 275 14.74 -13.89 0.87
CA GLY A 275 15.79 -14.61 1.59
C GLY A 275 16.91 -13.72 2.13
N GLY A 276 16.68 -12.40 2.24
CA GLY A 276 17.58 -11.47 2.89
C GLY A 276 17.21 -11.20 4.36
N ALA A 277 18.06 -10.44 5.05
CA ALA A 277 17.88 -10.02 6.44
C ALA A 277 17.45 -8.55 6.53
N TYR A 278 16.66 -8.22 7.55
CA TYR A 278 16.28 -6.85 7.91
C TYR A 278 16.54 -6.67 9.40
N ILE A 279 17.35 -5.68 9.76
CA ILE A 279 17.83 -5.42 11.13
C ILE A 279 17.50 -3.98 11.51
N GLU A 280 16.82 -3.80 12.66
CA GLU A 280 16.54 -2.52 13.30
C GLU A 280 17.31 -2.36 14.59
#